data_2f7cf4ac69e73e29634e3556cc4e8cb2
#
_entry.id   2f7cf4ac69e73e29634e3556cc4e8cb2
#
_cell.length_a   1.000
_cell.length_b   1.000
_cell.length_c   1.000
_cell.angle_alpha   90.00
_cell.angle_beta   90.00
_cell.angle_gamma   90.00
#
_symmetry.space_group_name_H-M   'P 1'
#
loop_
_entity.id
_entity.type
_entity.pdbx_description
1 polymer ?
#
loop_
_entity_poly.entity_id
_entity_poly.type
_entity_poly.pdbx_seq_one_letter_code
_entity_poly.pdbx_strand_id
1 'polypeptide(L)'
;AYGARAITEGGFQSVPKLAFPGGALIGCGAGFVNVPRIKGSHNAILTGMMGAEAAYAAIKGGRQGDVLTDYEEAYKASSVYKELKQVRNVKPLWSKLGTAIGIPLGGLEMWISSLFGGFSFFGTLSHGKTDAAALKPAKKFKPIEYPKPDGVISFDKLTNVSFTNTYHGEDQPVHLVVKDMALQKASEHDVYAGPSARYCPAGVYEWIEEGGELKFQINSQNCIHCKTCDIKDPNLNINWTVPEGGGGPAYPNM
;
A
#
# COMPACT_ATOMS: atom_id res chain seq x y z
N ALA A 1 11.84 -14.65 2.83
CA ALA A 1 11.04 -13.85 1.89
C ALA A 1 11.89 -12.72 1.36
N TYR A 2 11.85 -12.47 0.09
CA TYR A 2 12.69 -11.47 -0.58
C TYR A 2 11.91 -10.62 -1.59
N GLY A 3 10.65 -10.40 -1.33
CA GLY A 3 9.80 -9.48 -2.07
C GLY A 3 9.00 -8.63 -1.11
N ALA A 4 8.61 -7.45 -1.54
CA ALA A 4 7.73 -6.57 -0.79
C ALA A 4 6.76 -5.83 -1.74
N ARG A 5 5.55 -5.63 -1.27
CA ARG A 5 4.51 -4.90 -1.99
C ARG A 5 3.62 -4.15 -1.01
N ALA A 6 3.33 -2.91 -1.29
CA ALA A 6 2.28 -2.19 -0.59
C ALA A 6 0.91 -2.69 -1.08
N ILE A 7 0.00 -2.96 -0.15
CA ILE A 7 -1.40 -3.31 -0.43
C ILE A 7 -2.32 -2.32 0.25
N THR A 8 -3.48 -2.07 -0.34
CA THR A 8 -4.48 -1.17 0.22
C THR A 8 -5.34 -1.90 1.23
N GLU A 9 -5.27 -1.48 2.49
CA GLU A 9 -6.10 -1.99 3.59
C GLU A 9 -7.18 -0.98 4.04
N GLY A 10 -7.55 -0.05 3.19
CA GLY A 10 -8.58 0.93 3.50
C GLY A 10 -10.00 0.34 3.61
N GLY A 11 -10.22 -0.82 3.04
CA GLY A 11 -11.51 -1.50 3.03
C GLY A 11 -12.56 -0.78 2.19
N PHE A 12 -13.83 -1.04 2.50
CA PHE A 12 -14.99 -0.55 1.74
C PHE A 12 -14.96 0.95 1.41
N GLN A 13 -14.59 1.81 2.37
CA GLN A 13 -14.58 3.27 2.21
C GLN A 13 -13.47 3.77 1.29
N SER A 14 -12.47 2.96 1.02
CA SER A 14 -11.31 3.32 0.21
C SER A 14 -11.37 2.75 -1.20
N VAL A 15 -12.44 2.03 -1.54
CA VAL A 15 -12.67 1.58 -2.91
C VAL A 15 -12.90 2.80 -3.80
N PRO A 16 -12.05 3.04 -4.81
CA PRO A 16 -12.16 4.20 -5.69
C PRO A 16 -13.28 4.01 -6.74
N LYS A 17 -13.45 4.99 -7.62
CA LYS A 17 -14.21 4.79 -8.84
C LYS A 17 -13.56 3.68 -9.67
N LEU A 18 -14.31 2.64 -9.98
CA LEU A 18 -13.77 1.40 -10.56
C LEU A 18 -13.56 1.46 -12.06
N ALA A 19 -14.43 2.16 -12.77
CA ALA A 19 -14.37 2.26 -14.22
C ALA A 19 -14.12 3.70 -14.68
N PHE A 20 -13.29 3.86 -15.69
CA PHE A 20 -12.97 5.14 -16.33
C PHE A 20 -12.79 4.91 -17.85
N PRO A 21 -12.76 5.94 -18.69
CA PRO A 21 -12.62 5.75 -20.12
C PRO A 21 -11.39 4.92 -20.49
N GLY A 22 -11.61 3.78 -21.15
CA GLY A 22 -10.55 2.86 -21.58
C GLY A 22 -9.95 1.97 -20.51
N GLY A 23 -10.45 1.96 -19.26
CA GLY A 23 -9.87 1.16 -18.19
C GLY A 23 -10.81 0.84 -17.04
N ALA A 24 -10.38 -0.15 -16.23
CA ALA A 24 -11.06 -0.53 -14.98
C ALA A 24 -10.06 -1.01 -13.93
N LEU A 25 -10.38 -0.79 -12.66
CA LEU A 25 -9.61 -1.27 -11.51
C LEU A 25 -10.24 -2.54 -10.95
N ILE A 26 -9.44 -3.57 -10.78
CA ILE A 26 -9.85 -4.88 -10.26
C ILE A 26 -8.93 -5.34 -9.12
N GLY A 27 -9.37 -6.29 -8.34
CA GLY A 27 -8.56 -6.96 -7.33
C GLY A 27 -8.00 -6.06 -6.24
N CYS A 28 -6.85 -6.42 -5.72
CA CYS A 28 -6.19 -5.66 -4.64
C CYS A 28 -5.72 -4.27 -5.09
N GLY A 29 -5.55 -4.02 -6.38
CA GLY A 29 -5.28 -2.70 -6.94
C GLY A 29 -6.41 -1.69 -6.68
N ALA A 30 -7.67 -2.17 -6.60
CA ALA A 30 -8.84 -1.38 -6.21
C ALA A 30 -9.13 -1.42 -4.70
N GLY A 31 -8.35 -2.15 -3.91
CA GLY A 31 -8.51 -2.25 -2.46
C GLY A 31 -9.56 -3.26 -1.99
N PHE A 32 -9.91 -4.26 -2.79
CA PHE A 32 -10.89 -5.29 -2.43
C PHE A 32 -10.37 -6.32 -1.42
N VAL A 33 -9.72 -5.85 -0.37
CA VAL A 33 -9.20 -6.70 0.71
C VAL A 33 -10.16 -6.69 1.89
N ASN A 34 -10.57 -7.87 2.35
CA ASN A 34 -11.26 -8.01 3.61
C ASN A 34 -10.26 -7.91 4.75
N VAL A 35 -10.15 -6.73 5.35
CA VAL A 35 -9.13 -6.40 6.34
C VAL A 35 -9.17 -7.31 7.57
N PRO A 36 -10.32 -7.56 8.25
CA PRO A 36 -10.36 -8.46 9.40
C PRO A 36 -9.94 -9.90 9.10
N ARG A 37 -10.20 -10.38 7.88
CA ARG A 37 -9.80 -11.71 7.44
C ARG A 37 -8.39 -11.77 6.89
N ILE A 38 -7.78 -10.62 6.57
CA ILE A 38 -6.51 -10.51 5.86
C ILE A 38 -6.56 -11.32 4.54
N LYS A 39 -7.67 -11.25 3.84
CA LYS A 39 -7.96 -12.01 2.61
C LYS A 39 -8.49 -11.10 1.51
N GLY A 40 -7.97 -11.26 0.31
CA GLY A 40 -8.37 -10.51 -0.87
C GLY A 40 -8.41 -11.35 -2.15
N SER A 41 -7.81 -12.55 -2.16
CA SER A 41 -7.66 -13.35 -3.38
C SER A 41 -9.00 -13.72 -4.03
N HIS A 42 -10.00 -14.14 -3.23
CA HIS A 42 -11.35 -14.45 -3.73
C HIS A 42 -12.03 -13.20 -4.32
N ASN A 43 -11.89 -12.03 -3.66
CA ASN A 43 -12.42 -10.78 -4.16
C ASN A 43 -11.71 -10.33 -5.43
N ALA A 44 -10.40 -10.57 -5.54
CA ALA A 44 -9.63 -10.26 -6.74
C ALA A 44 -10.09 -11.11 -7.93
N ILE A 45 -10.34 -12.40 -7.70
CA ILE A 45 -10.86 -13.31 -8.74
C ILE A 45 -12.26 -12.87 -9.18
N LEU A 46 -13.19 -12.65 -8.26
CA LEU A 46 -14.57 -12.27 -8.58
C LEU A 46 -14.64 -10.92 -9.32
N THR A 47 -13.86 -9.92 -8.89
CA THR A 47 -13.84 -8.62 -9.57
C THR A 47 -13.14 -8.70 -10.92
N GLY A 48 -12.14 -9.57 -11.07
CA GLY A 48 -11.53 -9.88 -12.36
C GLY A 48 -12.53 -10.49 -13.35
N MET A 49 -13.35 -11.44 -12.89
CA MET A 49 -14.42 -12.04 -13.70
C MET A 49 -15.44 -11.00 -14.15
N MET A 50 -15.98 -10.20 -13.22
CA MET A 50 -16.93 -9.13 -13.53
C MET A 50 -16.36 -8.10 -14.51
N GLY A 51 -15.10 -7.69 -14.32
CA GLY A 51 -14.41 -6.77 -15.23
C GLY A 51 -14.22 -7.37 -16.63
N ALA A 52 -13.86 -8.64 -16.71
CA ALA A 52 -13.68 -9.34 -17.99
C ALA A 52 -15.01 -9.50 -18.74
N GLU A 53 -16.10 -9.86 -18.06
CA GLU A 53 -17.43 -9.97 -18.63
C GLU A 53 -17.94 -8.64 -19.19
N ALA A 54 -17.77 -7.54 -18.42
CA ALA A 54 -18.15 -6.21 -18.85
C ALA A 54 -17.31 -5.74 -20.07
N ALA A 55 -15.99 -5.98 -20.04
CA ALA A 55 -15.11 -5.65 -21.16
C ALA A 55 -15.47 -6.45 -22.43
N TYR A 56 -15.73 -7.76 -22.29
CA TYR A 56 -16.16 -8.60 -23.40
C TYR A 56 -17.47 -8.11 -24.02
N ALA A 57 -18.47 -7.79 -23.18
CA ALA A 57 -19.75 -7.28 -23.65
C ALA A 57 -19.60 -5.93 -24.38
N ALA A 58 -18.76 -5.04 -23.87
CA ALA A 58 -18.47 -3.76 -24.52
C ALA A 58 -17.82 -3.96 -25.90
N ILE A 59 -16.78 -4.78 -26.00
CA ILE A 59 -16.07 -5.06 -27.25
C ILE A 59 -17.02 -5.72 -28.27
N LYS A 60 -17.79 -6.72 -27.84
CA LYS A 60 -18.78 -7.40 -28.69
C LYS A 60 -19.87 -6.46 -29.19
N GLY A 61 -20.23 -5.46 -28.39
CA GLY A 61 -21.17 -4.39 -28.73
C GLY A 61 -20.56 -3.25 -29.57
N GLY A 62 -19.28 -3.37 -30.00
CA GLY A 62 -18.58 -2.33 -30.77
C GLY A 62 -18.20 -1.10 -29.97
N ARG A 63 -18.28 -1.13 -28.65
CA ARG A 63 -17.87 -0.03 -27.73
C ARG A 63 -16.38 -0.16 -27.40
N GLN A 64 -15.63 0.90 -27.61
CA GLN A 64 -14.19 0.97 -27.29
C GLN A 64 -13.87 2.29 -26.60
N GLY A 65 -12.99 2.25 -25.59
CA GLY A 65 -12.51 3.42 -24.89
C GLY A 65 -13.54 4.13 -24.01
N ASP A 66 -14.73 3.56 -23.81
CA ASP A 66 -15.78 4.10 -22.92
C ASP A 66 -15.64 3.62 -21.46
N VAL A 67 -16.58 4.01 -20.63
CA VAL A 67 -16.64 3.63 -19.22
C VAL A 67 -17.45 2.32 -19.08
N LEU A 68 -16.88 1.32 -18.42
CA LEU A 68 -17.53 0.03 -18.14
C LEU A 68 -18.51 0.15 -16.96
N THR A 69 -19.65 0.81 -17.17
CA THR A 69 -20.69 0.99 -16.13
C THR A 69 -21.25 -0.31 -15.62
N ASP A 70 -21.41 -1.30 -16.52
CA ASP A 70 -21.89 -2.64 -16.21
C ASP A 70 -21.03 -3.34 -15.16
N TYR A 71 -19.71 -3.07 -15.14
CA TYR A 71 -18.79 -3.58 -14.11
C TYR A 71 -19.08 -2.96 -12.73
N GLU A 72 -19.31 -1.65 -12.65
CA GLU A 72 -19.65 -1.00 -11.38
C GLU A 72 -20.99 -1.49 -10.82
N GLU A 73 -21.96 -1.74 -11.70
CA GLU A 73 -23.25 -2.29 -11.30
C GLU A 73 -23.13 -3.74 -10.81
N ALA A 74 -22.39 -4.58 -11.53
CA ALA A 74 -22.10 -5.95 -11.13
C ALA A 74 -21.38 -5.99 -9.76
N TYR A 75 -20.39 -5.11 -9.55
CA TYR A 75 -19.73 -4.99 -8.25
C TYR A 75 -20.71 -4.64 -7.12
N LYS A 76 -21.57 -3.65 -7.30
CA LYS A 76 -22.56 -3.24 -6.28
C LYS A 76 -23.56 -4.35 -5.94
N ALA A 77 -23.89 -5.20 -6.91
CA ALA A 77 -24.77 -6.34 -6.71
C ALA A 77 -24.07 -7.58 -6.11
N SER A 78 -22.75 -7.61 -6.13
CA SER A 78 -21.92 -8.78 -5.79
C SER A 78 -21.82 -9.10 -4.31
N SER A 79 -21.35 -10.31 -4.02
CA SER A 79 -20.93 -10.74 -2.69
C SER A 79 -19.73 -9.93 -2.17
N VAL A 80 -18.84 -9.47 -3.05
CA VAL A 80 -17.67 -8.64 -2.70
C VAL A 80 -18.11 -7.35 -2.02
N TYR A 81 -19.07 -6.63 -2.63
CA TYR A 81 -19.64 -5.41 -2.05
C TYR A 81 -20.27 -5.67 -0.68
N LYS A 82 -21.08 -6.72 -0.58
CA LYS A 82 -21.77 -7.09 0.66
C LYS A 82 -20.77 -7.42 1.77
N GLU A 83 -19.76 -8.24 1.47
CA GLU A 83 -18.72 -8.65 2.40
C GLU A 83 -17.93 -7.44 2.93
N LEU A 84 -17.44 -6.58 2.04
CA LEU A 84 -16.68 -5.39 2.42
C LEU A 84 -17.54 -4.41 3.23
N LYS A 85 -18.80 -4.24 2.88
CA LYS A 85 -19.75 -3.40 3.62
C LYS A 85 -19.99 -3.91 5.05
N GLN A 86 -20.05 -5.22 5.24
CA GLN A 86 -20.23 -5.82 6.58
C GLN A 86 -19.06 -5.51 7.53
N VAL A 87 -17.83 -5.46 7.01
CA VAL A 87 -16.64 -5.27 7.85
C VAL A 87 -16.09 -3.83 7.82
N ARG A 88 -16.79 -2.90 7.19
CA ARG A 88 -16.31 -1.56 6.85
C ARG A 88 -15.78 -0.73 8.02
N ASN A 89 -16.30 -0.94 9.24
CA ASN A 89 -15.94 -0.13 10.40
C ASN A 89 -14.79 -0.70 11.25
N VAL A 90 -14.33 -1.93 10.98
CA VAL A 90 -13.27 -2.57 11.78
C VAL A 90 -11.97 -1.79 11.71
N LYS A 91 -11.50 -1.47 10.51
CA LYS A 91 -10.26 -0.71 10.33
C LYS A 91 -10.33 0.72 10.86
N PRO A 92 -11.39 1.51 10.60
CA PRO A 92 -11.56 2.83 11.20
C PRO A 92 -11.58 2.82 12.73
N LEU A 93 -12.27 1.88 13.35
CA LEU A 93 -12.30 1.73 14.81
C LEU A 93 -10.92 1.41 15.36
N TRP A 94 -10.21 0.47 14.74
CA TRP A 94 -8.83 0.15 15.12
C TRP A 94 -7.90 1.36 14.97
N SER A 95 -7.96 2.06 13.84
CA SER A 95 -7.10 3.23 13.57
C SER A 95 -7.32 4.38 14.56
N LYS A 96 -8.56 4.57 15.02
CA LYS A 96 -8.93 5.67 15.94
C LYS A 96 -8.70 5.33 17.40
N LEU A 97 -8.98 4.10 17.81
CA LEU A 97 -9.02 3.68 19.22
C LEU A 97 -7.83 2.80 19.62
N GLY A 98 -6.94 2.48 18.67
CA GLY A 98 -5.80 1.60 18.90
C GLY A 98 -6.20 0.13 19.08
N THR A 99 -5.20 -0.72 19.34
CA THR A 99 -5.37 -2.17 19.35
C THR A 99 -6.26 -2.66 20.51
N ALA A 100 -6.07 -2.12 21.71
CA ALA A 100 -6.74 -2.62 22.92
C ALA A 100 -8.25 -2.38 22.93
N ILE A 101 -8.72 -1.27 22.38
CA ILE A 101 -10.13 -0.90 22.35
C ILE A 101 -10.72 -1.11 20.95
N GLY A 102 -9.99 -0.73 19.91
CA GLY A 102 -10.48 -0.74 18.55
C GLY A 102 -10.73 -2.14 18.00
N ILE A 103 -9.93 -3.14 18.37
CA ILE A 103 -10.16 -4.52 17.91
C ILE A 103 -11.39 -5.15 18.55
N PRO A 104 -11.58 -5.16 19.89
CA PRO A 104 -12.80 -5.68 20.48
C PRO A 104 -14.08 -5.00 20.01
N LEU A 105 -14.07 -3.66 19.94
CA LEU A 105 -15.22 -2.90 19.46
C LEU A 105 -15.48 -3.14 17.97
N GLY A 106 -14.44 -3.21 17.16
CA GLY A 106 -14.53 -3.55 15.73
C GLY A 106 -15.05 -4.98 15.50
N GLY A 107 -14.66 -5.93 16.35
CA GLY A 107 -15.16 -7.30 16.33
C GLY A 107 -16.66 -7.37 16.68
N LEU A 108 -17.09 -6.67 17.72
CA LEU A 108 -18.50 -6.56 18.09
C LEU A 108 -19.34 -5.91 16.98
N GLU A 109 -18.85 -4.81 16.42
CA GLU A 109 -19.49 -4.11 15.30
C GLU A 109 -19.62 -5.01 14.07
N MET A 110 -18.56 -5.74 13.73
CA MET A 110 -18.57 -6.69 12.62
C MET A 110 -19.59 -7.80 12.84
N TRP A 111 -19.70 -8.31 14.08
CA TRP A 111 -20.67 -9.34 14.44
C TRP A 111 -22.10 -8.84 14.29
N ILE A 112 -22.43 -7.66 14.83
CA ILE A 112 -23.73 -7.01 14.69
C ILE A 112 -24.05 -6.79 13.20
N SER A 113 -23.10 -6.22 12.44
CA SER A 113 -23.25 -5.97 11.01
C SER A 113 -23.54 -7.26 10.22
N SER A 114 -22.90 -8.37 10.61
CA SER A 114 -23.11 -9.67 9.97
C SER A 114 -24.50 -10.25 10.26
N LEU A 115 -25.01 -10.10 11.47
CA LEU A 115 -26.34 -10.58 11.87
C LEU A 115 -27.47 -9.76 11.25
N PHE A 116 -27.28 -8.47 11.05
CA PHE A 116 -28.31 -7.54 10.61
C PHE A 116 -28.07 -7.00 9.19
N GLY A 117 -27.53 -7.82 8.30
CA GLY A 117 -27.42 -7.51 6.87
C GLY A 117 -26.61 -6.27 6.52
N GLY A 118 -25.57 -5.96 7.28
CA GLY A 118 -24.74 -4.79 7.06
C GLY A 118 -25.16 -3.54 7.86
N PHE A 119 -26.10 -3.68 8.80
CA PHE A 119 -26.46 -2.59 9.70
C PHE A 119 -25.30 -2.22 10.63
N SER A 120 -25.18 -0.95 10.96
CA SER A 120 -24.19 -0.43 11.90
C SER A 120 -24.74 0.78 12.64
N PHE A 121 -24.55 0.83 13.96
CA PHE A 121 -24.88 1.99 14.78
C PHE A 121 -24.01 3.22 14.45
N PHE A 122 -22.83 3.00 13.92
CA PHE A 122 -21.86 4.06 13.54
C PHE A 122 -22.04 4.55 12.09
N GLY A 123 -22.95 3.96 11.31
CA GLY A 123 -23.03 4.20 9.88
C GLY A 123 -21.76 3.68 9.16
N THR A 124 -21.13 4.54 8.38
CA THR A 124 -19.83 4.26 7.73
C THR A 124 -18.79 5.25 8.23
N LEU A 125 -17.84 4.78 9.03
CA LEU A 125 -16.78 5.59 9.61
C LEU A 125 -15.68 5.88 8.58
N SER A 126 -15.10 7.08 8.63
CA SER A 126 -13.89 7.42 7.88
C SER A 126 -12.63 7.02 8.64
N HIS A 127 -11.50 6.82 7.95
CA HIS A 127 -10.19 6.54 8.56
C HIS A 127 -9.62 7.75 9.31
N GLY A 128 -9.81 8.95 8.80
CA GLY A 128 -9.42 10.21 9.43
C GLY A 128 -8.03 10.71 9.05
N LYS A 129 -7.05 9.84 8.84
CA LYS A 129 -5.67 10.20 8.47
C LYS A 129 -5.13 9.31 7.36
N THR A 130 -4.29 9.89 6.51
CA THR A 130 -3.46 9.13 5.56
C THR A 130 -2.29 8.45 6.29
N ASP A 131 -1.63 7.52 5.62
CA ASP A 131 -0.45 6.83 6.17
C ASP A 131 0.68 7.81 6.53
N ALA A 132 0.95 8.79 5.68
CA ALA A 132 1.91 9.85 5.95
C ALA A 132 1.52 10.67 7.19
N ALA A 133 0.28 11.14 7.26
CA ALA A 133 -0.22 11.94 8.38
C ALA A 133 -0.38 11.18 9.71
N ALA A 134 -0.29 9.85 9.68
CA ALA A 134 -0.35 9.00 10.87
C ALA A 134 0.99 8.91 11.61
N LEU A 135 2.10 9.27 10.98
CA LEU A 135 3.42 9.29 11.60
C LEU A 135 3.45 10.30 12.76
N LYS A 136 4.23 9.96 13.77
CA LYS A 136 4.43 10.80 14.95
C LYS A 136 5.92 11.10 15.13
N PRO A 137 6.29 12.27 15.69
CA PRO A 137 7.68 12.61 15.93
C PRO A 137 8.44 11.54 16.71
N ALA A 138 9.66 11.22 16.28
CA ALA A 138 10.48 10.14 16.84
C ALA A 138 10.72 10.28 18.36
N LYS A 139 10.84 11.51 18.86
CA LYS A 139 11.04 11.80 20.30
C LYS A 139 9.93 11.25 21.22
N LYS A 140 8.78 10.86 20.66
CA LYS A 140 7.67 10.25 21.42
C LYS A 140 7.81 8.75 21.63
N PHE A 141 8.84 8.13 21.08
CA PHE A 141 9.03 6.69 21.09
C PHE A 141 10.45 6.33 21.51
N LYS A 142 10.61 5.15 22.07
CA LYS A 142 11.91 4.52 22.23
C LYS A 142 12.23 3.69 20.99
N PRO A 143 13.49 3.62 20.54
CA PRO A 143 13.89 2.70 19.49
C PRO A 143 13.54 1.26 19.86
N ILE A 144 13.08 0.48 18.88
CA ILE A 144 12.86 -0.96 19.06
C ILE A 144 14.12 -1.67 18.61
N GLU A 145 14.71 -2.46 19.51
CA GLU A 145 15.83 -3.34 19.19
C GLU A 145 15.30 -4.66 18.65
N TYR A 146 15.61 -4.96 17.39
CA TYR A 146 15.27 -6.21 16.76
C TYR A 146 16.43 -7.19 16.85
N PRO A 147 16.17 -8.51 16.98
CA PRO A 147 17.19 -9.53 16.87
C PRO A 147 17.97 -9.39 15.56
N LYS A 148 19.28 -9.56 15.62
CA LYS A 148 20.09 -9.57 14.39
C LYS A 148 19.76 -10.83 13.57
N PRO A 149 19.71 -10.73 12.23
CA PRO A 149 19.57 -11.90 11.37
C PRO A 149 20.69 -12.93 11.63
N ASP A 150 20.34 -14.21 11.60
CA ASP A 150 21.25 -15.31 11.86
C ASP A 150 22.03 -15.80 10.62
N GLY A 151 21.66 -15.34 9.44
CA GLY A 151 22.25 -15.75 8.16
C GLY A 151 21.88 -17.18 7.70
N VAL A 152 20.96 -17.84 8.41
CA VAL A 152 20.50 -19.21 8.12
C VAL A 152 19.03 -19.25 7.79
N ILE A 153 18.16 -18.73 8.69
CA ILE A 153 16.72 -18.64 8.52
C ILE A 153 16.31 -17.19 8.19
N SER A 154 17.02 -16.23 8.79
CA SER A 154 16.78 -14.80 8.59
C SER A 154 18.04 -14.12 8.08
N PHE A 155 17.87 -13.20 7.14
CA PHE A 155 18.94 -12.49 6.46
C PHE A 155 18.78 -10.99 6.63
N ASP A 156 19.90 -10.25 6.52
CA ASP A 156 19.88 -8.81 6.51
C ASP A 156 19.17 -8.26 5.25
N LYS A 157 18.83 -6.98 5.30
CA LYS A 157 18.04 -6.32 4.26
C LYS A 157 18.70 -6.42 2.87
N LEU A 158 20.01 -6.17 2.77
CA LEU A 158 20.71 -6.15 1.49
C LEU A 158 20.86 -7.55 0.90
N THR A 159 21.13 -8.56 1.73
CA THR A 159 21.11 -9.96 1.32
C THR A 159 19.74 -10.36 0.78
N ASN A 160 18.66 -9.98 1.46
CA ASN A 160 17.30 -10.23 0.94
C ASN A 160 17.05 -9.57 -0.41
N VAL A 161 17.50 -8.32 -0.59
CA VAL A 161 17.37 -7.59 -1.86
C VAL A 161 18.13 -8.28 -2.98
N SER A 162 19.31 -8.81 -2.71
CA SER A 162 20.11 -9.53 -3.73
C SER A 162 19.38 -10.72 -4.34
N PHE A 163 18.52 -11.40 -3.55
CA PHE A 163 17.69 -12.51 -4.04
C PHE A 163 16.56 -12.08 -4.98
N THR A 164 16.20 -10.80 -5.02
CA THR A 164 15.18 -10.30 -5.93
C THR A 164 15.69 -10.19 -7.36
N ASN A 165 16.99 -10.24 -7.57
CA ASN A 165 17.65 -9.98 -8.85
C ASN A 165 17.16 -8.65 -9.46
N THR A 166 17.19 -7.59 -8.65
CA THR A 166 16.74 -6.24 -9.05
C THR A 166 17.81 -5.59 -9.93
N TYR A 167 17.37 -5.05 -11.05
CA TYR A 167 18.22 -4.34 -11.99
C TYR A 167 17.49 -3.12 -12.56
N HIS A 168 18.22 -2.02 -12.71
CA HIS A 168 17.80 -0.81 -13.42
C HIS A 168 18.89 -0.38 -14.38
N GLY A 169 18.54 0.20 -15.53
CA GLY A 169 19.54 0.80 -16.44
C GLY A 169 20.35 1.87 -15.71
N GLU A 170 21.68 1.83 -15.85
CA GLU A 170 22.57 2.73 -15.11
C GLU A 170 22.48 4.18 -15.60
N ASP A 171 22.14 4.36 -16.86
CA ASP A 171 22.05 5.65 -17.56
C ASP A 171 20.66 6.30 -17.52
N GLN A 172 19.65 5.63 -16.90
CA GLN A 172 18.33 6.23 -16.73
C GLN A 172 18.31 7.22 -15.55
N PRO A 173 17.44 8.25 -15.61
CA PRO A 173 17.22 9.14 -14.46
C PRO A 173 16.73 8.37 -13.23
N VAL A 174 17.18 8.79 -12.04
CA VAL A 174 16.70 8.22 -10.78
C VAL A 174 15.19 8.42 -10.65
N HIS A 175 14.44 7.34 -10.57
CA HIS A 175 12.98 7.34 -10.54
C HIS A 175 12.39 7.70 -9.15
N LEU A 176 13.25 7.93 -8.15
CA LEU A 176 12.90 8.31 -6.78
C LEU A 176 13.25 9.79 -6.59
N VAL A 177 12.28 10.66 -6.85
CA VAL A 177 12.49 12.10 -6.89
C VAL A 177 12.13 12.72 -5.53
N VAL A 178 13.11 13.35 -4.88
CA VAL A 178 12.88 14.17 -3.69
C VAL A 178 12.59 15.59 -4.15
N LYS A 179 11.42 16.11 -3.82
CA LYS A 179 10.94 17.43 -4.27
C LYS A 179 11.71 18.58 -3.61
N ASP A 180 12.03 18.44 -2.32
CA ASP A 180 12.71 19.44 -1.50
C ASP A 180 13.67 18.76 -0.51
N MET A 181 14.97 18.89 -0.74
CA MET A 181 16.01 18.29 0.09
C MET A 181 16.15 18.99 1.45
N ALA A 182 15.84 20.28 1.54
CA ALA A 182 15.87 21.01 2.81
C ALA A 182 14.73 20.54 3.72
N LEU A 183 13.54 20.35 3.18
CA LEU A 183 12.40 19.74 3.88
C LEU A 183 12.69 18.28 4.29
N GLN A 184 13.36 17.52 3.43
CA GLN A 184 13.75 16.14 3.74
C GLN A 184 14.62 16.10 5.00
N LYS A 185 15.62 17.00 5.11
CA LYS A 185 16.44 17.12 6.30
C LYS A 185 15.65 17.64 7.51
N ALA A 186 15.01 18.79 7.39
CA ALA A 186 14.38 19.47 8.53
C ALA A 186 13.19 18.70 9.13
N SER A 187 12.52 17.87 8.36
CA SER A 187 11.35 17.11 8.80
C SER A 187 11.63 15.61 8.87
N GLU A 188 11.91 14.95 7.77
CA GLU A 188 12.05 13.49 7.70
C GLU A 188 13.20 13.02 8.61
N HIS A 189 14.35 13.70 8.57
CA HIS A 189 15.46 13.38 9.45
C HIS A 189 15.25 13.93 10.86
N ASP A 190 15.14 15.27 11.01
CA ASP A 190 15.28 15.93 12.32
C ASP A 190 14.06 15.70 13.21
N VAL A 191 12.85 15.54 12.65
CA VAL A 191 11.61 15.30 13.42
C VAL A 191 11.30 13.81 13.54
N TYR A 192 11.43 13.06 12.45
CA TYR A 192 11.01 11.67 12.39
C TYR A 192 12.16 10.66 12.43
N ALA A 193 13.41 11.12 12.56
CA ALA A 193 14.63 10.32 12.65
C ALA A 193 14.83 9.37 11.45
N GLY A 194 14.66 9.87 10.24
CA GLY A 194 14.93 9.13 9.00
C GLY A 194 14.07 7.88 8.79
N PRO A 195 12.73 7.96 8.81
CA PRO A 195 11.89 6.77 8.70
C PRO A 195 12.03 6.05 7.37
N SER A 196 12.47 6.72 6.31
CA SER A 196 12.71 6.11 4.99
C SER A 196 13.70 4.95 5.03
N ALA A 197 14.76 5.07 5.82
CA ALA A 197 15.73 3.99 6.03
C ALA A 197 15.11 2.75 6.71
N ARG A 198 14.00 2.92 7.44
CA ARG A 198 13.31 1.84 8.16
C ARG A 198 12.15 1.24 7.38
N TYR A 199 11.27 2.06 6.81
CA TYR A 199 10.13 1.53 6.07
C TYR A 199 10.49 1.01 4.67
N CYS A 200 11.62 1.45 4.09
CA CYS A 200 12.08 0.89 2.83
C CYS A 200 12.59 -0.55 3.05
N PRO A 201 11.98 -1.56 2.39
CA PRO A 201 12.40 -2.95 2.55
C PRO A 201 13.70 -3.29 1.80
N ALA A 202 14.18 -2.37 0.95
CA ALA A 202 15.25 -2.64 -0.02
C ALA A 202 16.55 -1.86 0.23
N GLY A 203 16.66 -1.12 1.35
CA GLY A 203 17.88 -0.37 1.66
C GLY A 203 18.18 0.75 0.65
N VAL A 204 17.13 1.40 0.12
CA VAL A 204 17.29 2.46 -0.87
C VAL A 204 17.71 3.78 -0.23
N TYR A 205 17.24 4.09 0.95
CA TYR A 205 17.46 5.38 1.60
C TYR A 205 18.37 5.27 2.80
N GLU A 206 19.35 6.16 2.85
CA GLU A 206 20.30 6.25 3.96
C GLU A 206 20.63 7.71 4.26
N TRP A 207 20.83 8.03 5.54
CA TRP A 207 21.46 9.26 5.99
C TRP A 207 22.90 8.95 6.34
N ILE A 208 23.83 9.51 5.60
CA ILE A 208 25.28 9.30 5.77
C ILE A 208 25.98 10.61 6.08
N GLU A 209 27.07 10.53 6.85
CA GLU A 209 27.98 11.64 7.06
C GLU A 209 29.10 11.58 6.03
N GLU A 210 29.21 12.61 5.22
CA GLU A 210 30.26 12.75 4.20
C GLU A 210 30.90 14.14 4.31
N GLY A 211 32.20 14.18 4.60
CA GLY A 211 32.92 15.46 4.76
C GLY A 211 32.44 16.32 5.94
N GLY A 212 31.81 15.75 6.96
CA GLY A 212 31.22 16.47 8.10
C GLY A 212 29.82 17.02 7.86
N GLU A 213 29.24 16.73 6.71
CA GLU A 213 27.86 17.09 6.36
C GLU A 213 26.97 15.84 6.28
N LEU A 214 25.75 16.01 6.74
CA LEU A 214 24.73 14.96 6.67
C LEU A 214 24.05 14.96 5.30
N LYS A 215 24.15 13.85 4.58
CA LYS A 215 23.67 13.68 3.21
C LYS A 215 22.59 12.59 3.14
N PHE A 216 21.52 12.87 2.40
CA PHE A 216 20.49 11.87 2.07
C PHE A 216 20.90 11.11 0.82
N GLN A 217 21.27 9.86 0.97
CA GLN A 217 21.69 8.99 -0.13
C GLN A 217 20.52 8.14 -0.62
N ILE A 218 20.40 8.01 -1.94
CA ILE A 218 19.38 7.22 -2.62
C ILE A 218 20.06 6.13 -3.47
N ASN A 219 20.03 4.90 -2.98
CA ASN A 219 20.55 3.72 -3.68
C ASN A 219 19.46 3.16 -4.60
N SER A 220 19.12 3.88 -5.67
CA SER A 220 17.99 3.61 -6.55
C SER A 220 18.04 2.23 -7.21
N GLN A 221 19.24 1.68 -7.44
CA GLN A 221 19.44 0.34 -7.99
C GLN A 221 18.81 -0.77 -7.13
N ASN A 222 18.65 -0.55 -5.81
CA ASN A 222 18.03 -1.51 -4.90
C ASN A 222 16.49 -1.48 -4.93
N CYS A 223 15.87 -0.53 -5.65
CA CYS A 223 14.43 -0.30 -5.59
C CYS A 223 13.62 -1.45 -6.18
N ILE A 224 12.81 -2.10 -5.37
CA ILE A 224 11.93 -3.22 -5.76
C ILE A 224 10.49 -2.78 -6.10
N HIS A 225 10.29 -1.52 -6.40
CA HIS A 225 9.02 -0.93 -6.85
C HIS A 225 7.81 -1.14 -5.91
N CYS A 226 8.02 -1.24 -4.61
CA CYS A 226 6.95 -1.43 -3.63
C CYS A 226 6.14 -0.15 -3.35
N LYS A 227 6.64 1.03 -3.73
CA LYS A 227 6.02 2.36 -3.54
C LYS A 227 5.77 2.78 -2.09
N THR A 228 6.32 2.09 -1.11
CA THR A 228 6.13 2.43 0.30
C THR A 228 6.59 3.85 0.61
N CYS A 229 7.66 4.33 -0.02
CA CYS A 229 8.17 5.69 0.16
C CYS A 229 7.17 6.77 -0.28
N ASP A 230 6.57 6.61 -1.45
CA ASP A 230 5.58 7.53 -2.01
C ASP A 230 4.32 7.66 -1.13
N ILE A 231 3.98 6.59 -0.40
CA ILE A 231 2.81 6.50 0.48
C ILE A 231 3.12 6.99 1.89
N LYS A 232 4.31 6.68 2.41
CA LYS A 232 4.64 6.75 3.84
C LYS A 232 5.50 7.95 4.23
N ASP A 233 6.15 8.62 3.29
CA ASP A 233 6.94 9.81 3.61
C ASP A 233 6.09 10.84 4.34
N PRO A 234 6.53 11.37 5.50
CA PRO A 234 5.70 12.24 6.35
C PRO A 234 5.22 13.52 5.66
N ASN A 235 5.94 13.96 4.64
CA ASN A 235 5.63 15.18 3.90
C ASN A 235 5.17 14.89 2.46
N LEU A 236 5.07 13.60 2.04
CA LEU A 236 4.87 13.20 0.64
C LEU A 236 5.90 13.87 -0.28
N ASN A 237 7.12 13.99 0.22
CA ASN A 237 8.24 14.68 -0.44
C ASN A 237 9.03 13.75 -1.38
N ILE A 238 8.97 12.43 -1.15
CA ILE A 238 9.52 11.42 -2.04
C ILE A 238 8.44 11.02 -3.04
N ASN A 239 8.70 11.27 -4.33
CA ASN A 239 7.81 10.92 -5.42
C ASN A 239 8.41 9.75 -6.22
N TRP A 240 7.69 8.65 -6.29
CA TRP A 240 8.07 7.51 -7.13
C TRP A 240 7.57 7.76 -8.55
N THR A 241 8.48 7.95 -9.48
CA THR A 241 8.16 8.07 -10.91
C THR A 241 8.38 6.74 -11.63
N VAL A 242 7.76 6.56 -12.78
CA VAL A 242 7.89 5.32 -13.56
C VAL A 242 9.30 5.21 -14.11
N PRO A 243 10.09 4.17 -13.74
CA PRO A 243 11.40 3.93 -14.37
C PRO A 243 11.25 3.41 -15.80
N GLU A 244 12.36 3.25 -16.48
CA GLU A 244 12.39 2.60 -17.79
C GLU A 244 11.81 1.18 -17.71
N GLY A 245 11.09 0.77 -18.76
CA GLY A 245 10.45 -0.54 -18.81
C GLY A 245 11.46 -1.69 -18.88
N GLY A 246 11.12 -2.82 -18.30
CA GLY A 246 11.96 -4.02 -18.26
C GLY A 246 12.93 -4.11 -17.09
N GLY A 247 13.12 -3.00 -16.33
CA GLY A 247 13.92 -2.99 -15.11
C GLY A 247 13.12 -3.32 -13.84
N GLY A 248 13.81 -3.37 -12.71
CA GLY A 248 13.26 -3.67 -11.40
C GLY A 248 13.48 -5.12 -10.96
N PRO A 249 12.72 -5.62 -9.96
CA PRO A 249 12.89 -6.97 -9.41
C PRO A 249 12.38 -8.03 -10.38
N ALA A 250 13.16 -9.10 -10.55
CA ALA A 250 12.81 -10.24 -11.39
C ALA A 250 12.21 -11.42 -10.62
N TYR A 251 12.50 -11.52 -9.31
CA TYR A 251 12.00 -12.59 -8.41
C TYR A 251 12.16 -14.01 -8.99
N PRO A 252 13.36 -14.47 -9.37
CA PRO A 252 13.54 -15.72 -10.12
C PRO A 252 13.14 -16.99 -9.37
N ASN A 253 12.98 -16.91 -8.05
CA ASN A 253 12.65 -18.04 -7.18
C ASN A 253 11.28 -17.90 -6.48
N MET A 254 10.37 -17.14 -7.07
CA MET A 254 8.99 -16.97 -6.57
C MET A 254 7.98 -17.54 -7.55
#